data_3ccf36d2ef0b6af848c008e7ba21ac89
#
_entry.id   3ccf36d2ef0b6af848c008e7ba21ac89
#
_cell.length_a   1.000
_cell.length_b   1.000
_cell.length_c   1.000
_cell.angle_alpha   90.00
_cell.angle_beta   90.00
_cell.angle_gamma   90.00
#
_symmetry.space_group_name_H-M   'P 1'
#
loop_
_entity.id
_entity.type
_entity.pdbx_description
1 polymer ?
#
loop_
_entity_poly.entity_id
_entity_poly.type
_entity_poly.pdbx_seq_one_letter_code
_entity_poly.pdbx_strand_id
1 'polypeptide(L)'
;MLPPETTAQAAGAAPAPAEVSEFESLLNKEFKARDTQKQTAVQTAIRTLAQQALAQTQLISADVTRTISAMIAEIDKKLSEQINLILHHEDFKALEGTWRGLHHLVNNTETDETLKIRVLNISKLDLKKTLKKFEGTAWDQSPLFKQLYEEEFGAPGGQPYGALIGDYYFDHSPEDVKMLGNIAQISSAMHAPFIAAAAPTVLGMDTWQELSNPRDLTKIFQTAEYASWRSLRDSEDARYVGLAMPRFLSRLPYGAKTAPLEEFDFEEDTEGADHNKYTWSNAAYAMGVNITRAFKIYGWCARIRGTESGGMVEGLPVHTFPTDDGGVDMKCPTEIAITDRREAEMAKNGFMPLSHYKNTDYAVFMGAQSLQKPAVYDDPDATANANLAARLPYLFATCRFAHYLKCMVRDKIGSFKEREDMEQWLNKWISQYCCDSKSAEDVKARYPLAEAKVEVKEIAGNPGYYTSKFFLRPHYQLEGLTVSLRLVSRLPSGKT
;
A
#
# COMPACT_ATOMS: atom_id res chain seq x y z
N MET A 1 4.86 -51.91 69.64
CA MET A 1 4.74 -50.48 69.56
C MET A 1 6.00 -49.94 68.93
N LEU A 2 5.98 -49.64 67.64
CA LEU A 2 7.05 -49.02 66.89
C LEU A 2 6.59 -47.59 66.57
N PRO A 3 7.49 -46.55 66.65
CA PRO A 3 7.12 -45.18 66.32
C PRO A 3 7.12 -44.98 64.79
N PRO A 4 6.42 -43.97 64.30
CA PRO A 4 6.28 -43.73 62.87
C PRO A 4 7.52 -43.07 62.26
N GLU A 5 7.90 -43.56 61.07
CA GLU A 5 8.98 -42.95 60.26
C GLU A 5 8.54 -41.61 59.71
N THR A 6 9.40 -40.62 59.92
CA THR A 6 9.28 -39.28 59.37
C THR A 6 9.87 -39.27 57.96
N THR A 7 9.03 -39.14 56.96
CA THR A 7 9.47 -38.89 55.59
C THR A 7 10.03 -37.48 55.46
N ALA A 8 11.35 -37.39 55.28
CA ALA A 8 12.03 -36.15 54.93
C ALA A 8 11.71 -35.78 53.49
N GLN A 9 11.03 -34.65 53.30
CA GLN A 9 10.96 -33.96 52.03
C GLN A 9 12.36 -33.50 51.63
N ALA A 10 12.87 -34.00 50.52
CA ALA A 10 14.09 -33.47 49.90
C ALA A 10 13.78 -32.10 49.33
N ALA A 11 14.26 -31.04 49.95
CA ALA A 11 14.31 -29.71 49.41
C ALA A 11 15.27 -29.73 48.20
N GLY A 12 14.76 -29.27 47.04
CA GLY A 12 15.53 -29.12 45.83
C GLY A 12 16.74 -28.21 46.07
N ALA A 13 17.91 -28.72 45.77
CA ALA A 13 19.13 -27.97 45.85
C ALA A 13 19.14 -26.78 44.87
N ALA A 14 19.37 -25.58 45.34
CA ALA A 14 19.63 -24.42 44.50
C ALA A 14 20.89 -24.66 43.66
N PRO A 15 20.94 -24.22 42.37
CA PRO A 15 22.12 -24.42 41.54
C PRO A 15 23.36 -23.76 42.13
N ALA A 16 24.50 -24.42 41.96
CA ALA A 16 25.79 -23.99 42.52
C ALA A 16 26.20 -22.62 41.96
N PRO A 17 26.82 -21.75 42.77
CA PRO A 17 27.16 -20.37 42.37
C PRO A 17 28.17 -20.23 41.22
N ALA A 18 28.85 -21.32 40.83
CA ALA A 18 29.80 -21.31 39.70
C ALA A 18 29.09 -21.31 38.29
N GLU A 19 27.98 -22.00 38.14
CA GLU A 19 27.26 -22.09 36.85
C GLU A 19 26.54 -20.77 36.49
N VAL A 20 26.08 -20.04 37.48
CA VAL A 20 25.47 -18.70 37.28
C VAL A 20 26.49 -17.70 36.78
N SER A 21 27.75 -17.83 37.22
CA SER A 21 28.84 -16.91 36.81
C SER A 21 29.30 -17.12 35.36
N GLU A 22 29.27 -18.32 34.84
CA GLU A 22 29.58 -18.62 33.43
C GLU A 22 28.46 -18.11 32.49
N PHE A 23 27.22 -18.32 32.87
CA PHE A 23 26.07 -17.78 32.13
C PHE A 23 26.07 -16.24 32.08
N GLU A 24 26.35 -15.57 33.19
CA GLU A 24 26.49 -14.10 33.24
C GLU A 24 27.66 -13.60 32.38
N SER A 25 28.76 -14.34 32.32
CA SER A 25 29.90 -13.98 31.48
C SER A 25 29.56 -14.10 29.97
N LEU A 26 28.83 -15.13 29.56
CA LEU A 26 28.36 -15.33 28.20
C LEU A 26 27.31 -14.26 27.79
N LEU A 27 26.38 -13.98 28.69
CA LEU A 27 25.34 -12.96 28.43
C LEU A 27 25.96 -11.57 28.23
N ASN A 28 26.97 -11.20 29.06
CA ASN A 28 27.67 -9.94 28.92
C ASN A 28 28.56 -9.86 27.67
N LYS A 29 28.99 -11.00 27.13
CA LYS A 29 29.78 -11.08 25.91
C LYS A 29 28.93 -10.88 24.67
N GLU A 30 27.76 -11.50 24.64
CA GLU A 30 26.86 -11.50 23.44
C GLU A 30 25.91 -10.31 23.45
N PHE A 31 25.42 -9.85 24.61
CA PHE A 31 24.47 -8.75 24.71
C PHE A 31 25.16 -7.43 25.15
N LYS A 32 25.38 -6.53 24.18
CA LYS A 32 25.89 -5.18 24.37
C LYS A 32 24.82 -4.13 24.20
N ALA A 33 24.02 -3.87 25.26
CA ALA A 33 23.05 -2.77 25.21
C ALA A 33 23.76 -1.42 25.28
N ARG A 34 23.21 -0.41 24.59
CA ARG A 34 23.70 0.97 24.63
C ARG A 34 23.40 1.70 25.95
N ASP A 35 22.54 1.11 26.79
CA ASP A 35 22.09 1.69 28.05
C ASP A 35 22.23 0.67 29.19
N THR A 36 22.92 1.04 30.24
CA THR A 36 23.20 0.19 31.40
C THR A 36 21.94 -0.24 32.16
N GLN A 37 20.89 0.62 32.20
CA GLN A 37 19.60 0.26 32.83
C GLN A 37 18.88 -0.82 32.06
N LYS A 38 18.90 -0.74 30.73
CA LYS A 38 18.28 -1.76 29.84
C LYS A 38 19.04 -3.08 29.92
N GLN A 39 20.38 -3.03 30.04
CA GLN A 39 21.21 -4.22 30.22
C GLN A 39 20.85 -4.95 31.50
N THR A 40 20.73 -4.24 32.63
CA THR A 40 20.35 -4.83 33.91
C THR A 40 18.92 -5.41 33.90
N ALA A 41 17.98 -4.72 33.28
CA ALA A 41 16.60 -5.19 33.16
C ALA A 41 16.52 -6.50 32.35
N VAL A 42 17.22 -6.58 31.22
CA VAL A 42 17.27 -7.79 30.37
C VAL A 42 17.95 -8.93 31.11
N GLN A 43 19.07 -8.69 31.77
CA GLN A 43 19.78 -9.70 32.62
C GLN A 43 18.87 -10.25 33.70
N THR A 44 18.12 -9.37 34.38
CA THR A 44 17.15 -9.78 35.41
C THR A 44 16.01 -10.61 34.83
N ALA A 45 15.48 -10.21 33.71
CA ALA A 45 14.40 -10.95 33.01
C ALA A 45 14.85 -12.35 32.60
N ILE A 46 16.01 -12.48 31.95
CA ILE A 46 16.58 -13.76 31.55
C ILE A 46 16.87 -14.67 32.75
N ARG A 47 17.46 -14.09 33.85
CA ARG A 47 17.70 -14.83 35.09
C ARG A 47 16.41 -15.35 35.70
N THR A 48 15.35 -14.55 35.75
CA THR A 48 14.03 -14.95 36.24
C THR A 48 13.42 -16.07 35.39
N LEU A 49 13.55 -15.96 34.09
CA LEU A 49 13.07 -16.94 33.11
C LEU A 49 13.81 -18.29 33.28
N ALA A 50 15.14 -18.26 33.41
CA ALA A 50 15.95 -19.45 33.66
C ALA A 50 15.60 -20.10 35.00
N GLN A 51 15.41 -19.31 36.07
CA GLN A 51 15.00 -19.82 37.38
C GLN A 51 13.60 -20.46 37.35
N GLN A 52 12.65 -19.89 36.61
CA GLN A 52 11.32 -20.47 36.45
C GLN A 52 11.34 -21.75 35.61
N ALA A 53 12.14 -21.80 34.54
CA ALA A 53 12.35 -23.01 33.77
C ALA A 53 12.91 -24.15 34.59
N LEU A 54 13.96 -23.87 35.42
CA LEU A 54 14.55 -24.85 36.34
C LEU A 54 13.55 -25.35 37.38
N ALA A 55 12.69 -24.47 37.90
CA ALA A 55 11.67 -24.85 38.89
C ALA A 55 10.55 -25.75 38.34
N GLN A 56 10.30 -25.71 37.04
CA GLN A 56 9.24 -26.48 36.37
C GLN A 56 9.73 -27.79 35.72
N THR A 57 11.05 -27.99 35.61
CA THR A 57 11.61 -29.18 34.96
C THR A 57 11.52 -30.40 35.90
N GLN A 58 10.53 -31.25 35.66
CA GLN A 58 10.33 -32.50 36.42
C GLN A 58 11.21 -33.67 35.96
N LEU A 59 12.01 -33.49 34.92
CA LEU A 59 12.86 -34.54 34.34
C LEU A 59 14.29 -34.39 34.79
N ILE A 60 14.61 -34.89 35.97
CA ILE A 60 16.01 -35.14 36.38
C ILE A 60 16.38 -36.53 35.83
N SER A 61 16.96 -36.55 34.65
CA SER A 61 17.53 -37.76 34.05
C SER A 61 18.97 -37.94 34.55
N ALA A 62 19.41 -39.23 34.69
CA ALA A 62 20.81 -39.56 34.92
C ALA A 62 21.75 -39.12 33.77
N ASP A 63 21.21 -38.71 32.66
CA ASP A 63 21.91 -38.15 31.49
C ASP A 63 21.84 -36.61 31.51
N VAL A 64 22.97 -35.98 31.79
CA VAL A 64 23.12 -34.55 31.88
C VAL A 64 22.74 -33.87 30.58
N THR A 65 23.09 -34.44 29.42
CA THR A 65 22.78 -33.89 28.09
C THR A 65 21.28 -33.80 27.86
N ARG A 66 20.52 -34.84 28.23
CA ARG A 66 19.06 -34.82 28.12
C ARG A 66 18.40 -33.82 29.03
N THR A 67 18.94 -33.62 30.23
CA THR A 67 18.44 -32.63 31.18
C THR A 67 18.66 -31.22 30.64
N ILE A 68 19.84 -30.92 30.08
CA ILE A 68 20.14 -29.64 29.45
C ILE A 68 19.24 -29.40 28.24
N SER A 69 19.09 -30.38 27.36
CA SER A 69 18.19 -30.24 26.20
C SER A 69 16.74 -29.97 26.60
N ALA A 70 16.25 -30.62 27.67
CA ALA A 70 14.91 -30.37 28.19
C ALA A 70 14.76 -28.96 28.79
N MET A 71 15.82 -28.44 29.45
CA MET A 71 15.84 -27.07 29.95
C MET A 71 15.83 -26.05 28.81
N ILE A 72 16.63 -26.28 27.77
CA ILE A 72 16.64 -25.43 26.57
C ILE A 72 15.24 -25.40 25.93
N ALA A 73 14.63 -26.55 25.69
CA ALA A 73 13.29 -26.64 25.10
C ALA A 73 12.22 -25.88 25.94
N GLU A 74 12.31 -25.95 27.28
CA GLU A 74 11.37 -25.21 28.14
C GLU A 74 11.63 -23.69 28.11
N ILE A 75 12.88 -23.26 27.99
CA ILE A 75 13.23 -21.85 27.80
C ILE A 75 12.74 -21.37 26.45
N ASP A 76 12.98 -22.11 25.38
CA ASP A 76 12.55 -21.79 24.03
C ASP A 76 11.03 -21.66 23.94
N LYS A 77 10.29 -22.54 24.61
CA LYS A 77 8.84 -22.47 24.70
C LYS A 77 8.38 -21.16 25.36
N LYS A 78 8.96 -20.79 26.50
CA LYS A 78 8.60 -19.54 27.19
C LYS A 78 8.99 -18.29 26.40
N LEU A 79 10.15 -18.33 25.75
CA LEU A 79 10.57 -17.25 24.83
C LEU A 79 9.59 -17.13 23.66
N SER A 80 9.18 -18.26 23.06
CA SER A 80 8.21 -18.30 21.97
C SER A 80 6.86 -17.71 22.40
N GLU A 81 6.34 -18.07 23.56
CA GLU A 81 5.12 -17.50 24.12
C GLU A 81 5.23 -15.97 24.28
N GLN A 82 6.34 -15.48 24.84
CA GLN A 82 6.55 -14.04 25.02
C GLN A 82 6.73 -13.29 23.71
N ILE A 83 7.47 -13.86 22.75
CA ILE A 83 7.68 -13.26 21.41
C ILE A 83 6.37 -13.22 20.64
N ASN A 84 5.56 -14.29 20.71
CA ASN A 84 4.23 -14.30 20.09
C ASN A 84 3.31 -13.18 20.62
N LEU A 85 3.32 -12.92 21.93
CA LEU A 85 2.58 -11.80 22.51
C LEU A 85 3.06 -10.44 21.96
N ILE A 86 4.36 -10.26 21.73
CA ILE A 86 4.93 -9.04 21.17
C ILE A 86 4.58 -8.92 19.68
N LEU A 87 4.79 -9.98 18.90
CA LEU A 87 4.54 -10.00 17.46
C LEU A 87 3.06 -9.76 17.14
N HIS A 88 2.15 -10.24 17.97
CA HIS A 88 0.72 -10.08 17.79
C HIS A 88 0.15 -8.82 18.45
N HIS A 89 0.97 -8.01 19.13
CA HIS A 89 0.52 -6.72 19.64
C HIS A 89 0.17 -5.78 18.48
N GLU A 90 -0.95 -5.07 18.58
CA GLU A 90 -1.48 -4.24 17.48
C GLU A 90 -0.48 -3.17 17.02
N ASP A 91 0.15 -2.46 17.96
CA ASP A 91 1.13 -1.42 17.63
C ASP A 91 2.37 -2.01 16.93
N PHE A 92 2.80 -3.21 17.36
CA PHE A 92 3.95 -3.87 16.74
C PHE A 92 3.61 -4.32 15.32
N LYS A 93 2.45 -4.95 15.11
CA LYS A 93 1.97 -5.34 13.77
C LYS A 93 1.83 -4.14 12.84
N ALA A 94 1.29 -3.03 13.35
CA ALA A 94 1.17 -1.80 12.57
C ALA A 94 2.55 -1.28 12.14
N LEU A 95 3.50 -1.23 13.08
CA LEU A 95 4.89 -0.80 12.80
C LEU A 95 5.58 -1.75 11.82
N GLU A 96 5.49 -3.07 12.02
CA GLU A 96 6.06 -4.08 11.14
C GLU A 96 5.43 -3.98 9.75
N GLY A 97 4.10 -3.84 9.66
CA GLY A 97 3.37 -3.70 8.40
C GLY A 97 3.82 -2.49 7.58
N THR A 98 4.04 -1.35 8.23
CA THR A 98 4.58 -0.13 7.64
C THR A 98 5.98 -0.34 7.07
N TRP A 99 6.92 -0.86 7.88
CA TRP A 99 8.30 -1.07 7.46
C TRP A 99 8.42 -2.12 6.36
N ARG A 100 7.66 -3.21 6.45
CA ARG A 100 7.65 -4.24 5.40
C ARG A 100 6.99 -3.76 4.12
N GLY A 101 5.95 -2.94 4.22
CA GLY A 101 5.34 -2.28 3.06
C GLY A 101 6.33 -1.35 2.35
N LEU A 102 7.05 -0.52 3.10
CA LEU A 102 8.10 0.33 2.54
C LEU A 102 9.23 -0.51 1.94
N HIS A 103 9.68 -1.57 2.62
CA HIS A 103 10.67 -2.51 2.12
C HIS A 103 10.20 -3.17 0.81
N HIS A 104 8.93 -3.59 0.72
CA HIS A 104 8.34 -4.15 -0.49
C HIS A 104 8.40 -3.13 -1.65
N LEU A 105 8.03 -1.87 -1.42
CA LEU A 105 8.13 -0.83 -2.43
C LEU A 105 9.57 -0.60 -2.89
N VAL A 106 10.52 -0.49 -1.97
CA VAL A 106 11.93 -0.18 -2.29
C VAL A 106 12.60 -1.34 -3.03
N ASN A 107 12.40 -2.57 -2.57
CA ASN A 107 13.05 -3.75 -3.17
C ASN A 107 12.48 -4.14 -4.53
N ASN A 108 11.22 -3.80 -4.81
CA ASN A 108 10.59 -4.04 -6.11
C ASN A 108 10.68 -2.82 -7.05
N THR A 109 11.48 -1.81 -6.69
CA THR A 109 11.69 -0.62 -7.52
C THR A 109 13.15 -0.49 -7.92
N GLU A 110 13.43 -0.49 -9.20
CA GLU A 110 14.76 -0.19 -9.75
C GLU A 110 14.98 1.32 -9.77
N THR A 111 15.63 1.85 -8.73
CA THR A 111 15.94 3.27 -8.62
C THR A 111 17.15 3.66 -9.46
N ASP A 112 17.11 4.84 -10.07
CA ASP A 112 18.20 5.44 -10.83
C ASP A 112 18.14 6.99 -10.79
N GLU A 113 18.83 7.66 -11.71
CA GLU A 113 18.81 9.12 -11.81
C GLU A 113 17.41 9.67 -12.14
N THR A 114 16.58 8.90 -12.83
CA THR A 114 15.24 9.28 -13.31
C THR A 114 14.11 8.85 -12.40
N LEU A 115 14.35 7.82 -11.57
CA LEU A 115 13.36 7.24 -10.63
C LEU A 115 13.94 7.18 -9.23
N LYS A 116 13.43 8.01 -8.34
CA LYS A 116 13.88 8.15 -6.96
C LYS A 116 12.73 7.98 -6.00
N ILE A 117 13.02 7.35 -4.85
CA ILE A 117 12.09 7.25 -3.71
C ILE A 117 12.63 8.14 -2.60
N ARG A 118 11.78 9.02 -2.06
CA ARG A 118 12.07 9.84 -0.89
C ARG A 118 11.06 9.51 0.19
N VAL A 119 11.49 9.46 1.44
CA VAL A 119 10.63 9.12 2.59
C VAL A 119 10.45 10.36 3.46
N LEU A 120 9.19 10.72 3.70
CA LEU A 120 8.80 11.72 4.67
C LEU A 120 8.19 11.03 5.89
N ASN A 121 8.88 11.10 7.02
CA ASN A 121 8.38 10.53 8.27
C ASN A 121 7.48 11.52 9.00
N ILE A 122 6.17 11.35 8.83
CA ILE A 122 5.15 12.16 9.49
C ILE A 122 3.97 11.28 9.91
N SER A 123 3.51 11.42 11.16
CA SER A 123 2.33 10.68 11.63
C SER A 123 1.03 11.26 11.03
N LYS A 124 -0.02 10.42 10.91
CA LYS A 124 -1.35 10.89 10.47
C LYS A 124 -1.86 12.03 11.34
N LEU A 125 -1.59 11.97 12.65
CA LEU A 125 -2.01 12.99 13.61
C LEU A 125 -1.29 14.32 13.38
N ASP A 126 0.03 14.30 13.15
CA ASP A 126 0.80 15.53 12.92
C ASP A 126 0.50 16.14 11.55
N LEU A 127 0.31 15.29 10.54
CA LEU A 127 -0.17 15.72 9.23
C LEU A 127 -1.54 16.41 9.33
N LYS A 128 -2.48 15.81 10.07
CA LYS A 128 -3.80 16.39 10.35
C LYS A 128 -3.68 17.75 11.05
N LYS A 129 -2.87 17.85 12.12
CA LYS A 129 -2.64 19.10 12.85
C LYS A 129 -2.05 20.18 11.94
N THR A 130 -1.07 19.81 11.11
CA THR A 130 -0.42 20.71 10.16
C THR A 130 -1.43 21.24 9.14
N LEU A 131 -2.16 20.35 8.48
CA LEU A 131 -3.15 20.74 7.47
C LEU A 131 -4.29 21.58 8.08
N LYS A 132 -4.78 21.25 9.28
CA LYS A 132 -5.79 22.03 9.98
C LYS A 132 -5.35 23.47 10.30
N LYS A 133 -4.06 23.66 10.61
CA LYS A 133 -3.51 25.01 10.88
C LYS A 133 -3.53 25.92 9.66
N PHE A 134 -3.46 25.35 8.46
CA PHE A 134 -3.37 26.08 7.19
C PHE A 134 -4.60 25.87 6.29
N GLU A 135 -5.79 25.72 6.90
CA GLU A 135 -7.02 25.55 6.14
C GLU A 135 -7.48 26.82 5.42
N GLY A 136 -8.31 26.64 4.40
CA GLY A 136 -8.92 27.74 3.64
C GLY A 136 -7.93 28.39 2.69
N THR A 137 -7.76 29.69 2.79
CA THR A 137 -6.89 30.48 1.87
C THR A 137 -5.39 30.37 2.15
N ALA A 138 -5.00 29.76 3.29
CA ALA A 138 -3.60 29.66 3.70
C ALA A 138 -2.96 28.28 3.40
N TRP A 139 -3.64 27.42 2.67
CA TRP A 139 -3.18 26.05 2.39
C TRP A 139 -1.81 26.00 1.67
N ASP A 140 -1.56 26.99 0.81
CA ASP A 140 -0.30 27.18 0.07
C ASP A 140 0.88 27.64 0.95
N GLN A 141 0.61 28.06 2.19
CA GLN A 141 1.63 28.43 3.16
C GLN A 141 2.01 27.27 4.10
N SER A 142 1.39 26.11 3.95
CA SER A 142 1.67 24.95 4.78
C SER A 142 3.11 24.44 4.55
N PRO A 143 3.80 23.98 5.61
CA PRO A 143 5.13 23.39 5.47
C PRO A 143 5.17 22.24 4.47
N LEU A 144 4.10 21.44 4.41
CA LEU A 144 3.97 20.34 3.46
C LEU A 144 3.96 20.87 2.01
N PHE A 145 3.17 21.91 1.72
CA PHE A 145 3.11 22.50 0.39
C PHE A 145 4.46 23.11 0.00
N LYS A 146 5.13 23.80 0.91
CA LYS A 146 6.45 24.37 0.66
C LYS A 146 7.47 23.29 0.29
N GLN A 147 7.53 22.23 1.07
CA GLN A 147 8.47 21.14 0.84
C GLN A 147 8.18 20.37 -0.46
N LEU A 148 6.92 20.11 -0.77
CA LEU A 148 6.54 19.31 -1.94
C LEU A 148 6.43 20.12 -3.22
N TYR A 149 5.91 21.34 -3.14
CA TYR A 149 5.67 22.20 -4.31
C TYR A 149 6.77 23.24 -4.53
N GLU A 150 7.04 24.09 -3.54
CA GLU A 150 7.95 25.23 -3.75
C GLU A 150 9.39 24.77 -3.97
N GLU A 151 9.88 23.85 -3.16
CA GLU A 151 11.26 23.37 -3.23
C GLU A 151 11.54 22.50 -4.46
N GLU A 152 10.57 21.70 -4.90
CA GLU A 152 10.79 20.70 -5.96
C GLU A 152 10.11 21.07 -7.29
N PHE A 153 8.87 21.52 -7.28
CA PHE A 153 8.16 21.89 -8.52
C PHE A 153 8.29 23.37 -8.86
N GLY A 154 8.34 24.24 -7.85
CA GLY A 154 8.47 25.69 -7.99
C GLY A 154 9.89 26.17 -8.27
N ALA A 155 10.89 25.50 -7.72
CA ALA A 155 12.29 25.92 -7.81
C ALA A 155 12.96 25.52 -9.14
N PRO A 156 13.83 26.35 -9.70
CA PRO A 156 14.69 25.97 -10.82
C PRO A 156 15.64 24.83 -10.43
N GLY A 157 15.67 23.77 -11.24
CA GLY A 157 16.50 22.57 -10.96
C GLY A 157 15.89 21.60 -9.96
N GLY A 158 14.73 21.89 -9.38
CA GLY A 158 13.98 20.95 -8.54
C GLY A 158 13.48 19.74 -9.31
N GLN A 159 13.18 18.67 -8.61
CA GLN A 159 12.73 17.38 -9.15
C GLN A 159 11.28 17.12 -8.72
N PRO A 160 10.27 17.49 -9.54
CA PRO A 160 8.86 17.34 -9.17
C PRO A 160 8.50 15.88 -8.86
N TYR A 161 7.75 15.67 -7.78
CA TYR A 161 7.22 14.35 -7.45
C TYR A 161 6.20 13.91 -8.49
N GLY A 162 6.30 12.65 -8.93
CA GLY A 162 5.35 12.05 -9.88
C GLY A 162 4.14 11.42 -9.17
N ALA A 163 4.32 10.95 -7.94
CA ALA A 163 3.28 10.36 -7.09
C ALA A 163 3.65 10.52 -5.61
N LEU A 164 2.64 10.54 -4.75
CA LEU A 164 2.77 10.50 -3.30
C LEU A 164 2.14 9.20 -2.79
N ILE A 165 2.88 8.40 -2.03
CA ILE A 165 2.38 7.17 -1.41
C ILE A 165 2.25 7.43 0.09
N GLY A 166 1.01 7.41 0.60
CA GLY A 166 0.73 7.64 2.02
C GLY A 166 0.43 6.34 2.75
N ASP A 167 1.21 6.02 3.76
CA ASP A 167 0.91 4.89 4.65
C ASP A 167 -0.12 5.31 5.71
N TYR A 168 -1.31 5.64 5.23
CA TYR A 168 -2.45 6.05 6.03
C TYR A 168 -3.71 5.29 5.60
N TYR A 169 -4.60 5.08 6.57
CA TYR A 169 -5.92 4.50 6.36
C TYR A 169 -6.97 5.59 6.59
N PHE A 170 -7.84 5.79 5.59
CA PHE A 170 -8.87 6.84 5.63
C PHE A 170 -10.27 6.23 5.68
N ASP A 171 -11.14 6.89 6.44
CA ASP A 171 -12.56 6.56 6.55
C ASP A 171 -13.44 7.75 6.13
N HIS A 172 -14.76 7.62 6.37
CA HIS A 172 -15.74 8.63 6.04
C HIS A 172 -15.92 9.70 7.14
N SER A 173 -15.14 9.64 8.23
CA SER A 173 -15.22 10.62 9.32
C SER A 173 -14.96 12.04 8.78
N PRO A 174 -15.65 13.06 9.33
CA PRO A 174 -15.47 14.45 8.87
C PRO A 174 -14.01 14.92 8.92
N GLU A 175 -13.23 14.38 9.85
CA GLU A 175 -11.83 14.72 10.03
C GLU A 175 -10.95 14.15 8.92
N ASP A 176 -11.16 12.88 8.56
CA ASP A 176 -10.44 12.20 7.49
C ASP A 176 -10.85 12.76 6.12
N VAL A 177 -12.14 13.03 5.92
CA VAL A 177 -12.65 13.67 4.70
C VAL A 177 -12.01 15.03 4.47
N LYS A 178 -11.90 15.83 5.54
CA LYS A 178 -11.29 17.16 5.46
C LYS A 178 -9.79 17.08 5.18
N MET A 179 -9.12 16.13 5.82
CA MET A 179 -7.70 15.86 5.58
C MET A 179 -7.44 15.43 4.14
N LEU A 180 -8.26 14.50 3.60
CA LEU A 180 -8.19 14.09 2.19
C LEU A 180 -8.43 15.25 1.23
N GLY A 181 -9.39 16.15 1.53
CA GLY A 181 -9.65 17.34 0.74
C GLY A 181 -8.45 18.28 0.66
N ASN A 182 -7.79 18.53 1.79
CA ASN A 182 -6.59 19.35 1.85
C ASN A 182 -5.40 18.70 1.10
N ILE A 183 -5.22 17.39 1.23
CA ILE A 183 -4.20 16.65 0.49
C ILE A 183 -4.52 16.67 -1.01
N ALA A 184 -5.77 16.49 -1.40
CA ALA A 184 -6.22 16.55 -2.79
C ALA A 184 -5.88 17.90 -3.43
N GLN A 185 -6.12 19.00 -2.72
CA GLN A 185 -5.80 20.35 -3.17
C GLN A 185 -4.28 20.55 -3.40
N ILE A 186 -3.45 20.08 -2.45
CA ILE A 186 -1.98 20.13 -2.60
C ILE A 186 -1.55 19.24 -3.78
N SER A 187 -2.06 18.02 -3.88
CA SER A 187 -1.75 17.08 -4.96
C SER A 187 -2.15 17.61 -6.34
N SER A 188 -3.29 18.30 -6.41
CA SER A 188 -3.77 18.99 -7.62
C SER A 188 -2.82 20.09 -8.05
N ALA A 189 -2.40 20.95 -7.13
CA ALA A 189 -1.49 22.04 -7.42
C ALA A 189 -0.11 21.58 -7.91
N MET A 190 0.40 20.47 -7.33
CA MET A 190 1.71 19.93 -7.71
C MET A 190 1.65 18.90 -8.86
N HIS A 191 0.47 18.57 -9.35
CA HIS A 191 0.25 17.55 -10.37
C HIS A 191 0.86 16.18 -9.99
N ALA A 192 0.70 15.77 -8.73
CA ALA A 192 1.18 14.49 -8.25
C ALA A 192 0.07 13.77 -7.47
N PRO A 193 -0.52 12.71 -8.03
CA PRO A 193 -1.56 11.96 -7.34
C PRO A 193 -1.08 11.37 -6.02
N PHE A 194 -1.95 11.44 -5.02
CA PHE A 194 -1.75 10.85 -3.69
C PHE A 194 -2.47 9.51 -3.61
N ILE A 195 -1.74 8.45 -3.28
CA ILE A 195 -2.26 7.09 -3.13
C ILE A 195 -2.14 6.67 -1.67
N ALA A 196 -3.23 6.27 -1.06
CA ALA A 196 -3.28 5.76 0.32
C ALA A 196 -4.23 4.57 0.41
N ALA A 197 -4.55 4.11 1.62
CA ALA A 197 -5.52 3.03 1.81
C ALA A 197 -6.85 3.53 2.38
N ALA A 198 -7.91 2.81 2.04
CA ALA A 198 -9.19 2.92 2.72
C ALA A 198 -9.21 2.02 3.97
N ALA A 199 -9.80 2.51 5.05
CA ALA A 199 -10.12 1.69 6.22
C ALA A 199 -11.45 0.96 6.01
N PRO A 200 -11.67 -0.23 6.62
CA PRO A 200 -12.97 -0.93 6.55
C PRO A 200 -14.13 -0.06 7.03
N THR A 201 -13.87 0.79 8.00
CA THR A 201 -14.84 1.74 8.57
C THR A 201 -15.43 2.71 7.55
N VAL A 202 -14.79 2.91 6.39
CA VAL A 202 -15.37 3.69 5.27
C VAL A 202 -16.68 3.09 4.76
N LEU A 203 -16.91 1.78 4.97
CA LEU A 203 -18.13 1.06 4.63
C LEU A 203 -18.96 0.69 5.86
N GLY A 204 -18.62 1.25 7.04
CA GLY A 204 -19.25 0.90 8.31
C GLY A 204 -18.98 -0.55 8.71
N MET A 205 -17.80 -1.07 8.40
CA MET A 205 -17.33 -2.42 8.73
C MET A 205 -16.17 -2.32 9.71
N ASP A 206 -16.05 -3.27 10.62
CA ASP A 206 -14.89 -3.36 11.52
C ASP A 206 -13.69 -3.98 10.81
N THR A 207 -13.94 -4.96 9.95
CA THR A 207 -12.91 -5.66 9.17
C THR A 207 -13.33 -5.84 7.71
N TRP A 208 -12.34 -5.95 6.81
CA TRP A 208 -12.62 -6.24 5.40
C TRP A 208 -13.25 -7.62 5.16
N GLN A 209 -13.15 -8.55 6.11
CA GLN A 209 -13.79 -9.88 6.02
C GLN A 209 -15.32 -9.77 5.91
N GLU A 210 -15.92 -8.74 6.48
CA GLU A 210 -17.36 -8.49 6.38
C GLU A 210 -17.84 -8.16 4.96
N LEU A 211 -16.91 -7.82 4.05
CA LEU A 211 -17.23 -7.54 2.64
C LEU A 211 -17.79 -8.79 1.92
N SER A 212 -17.55 -9.99 2.44
CA SER A 212 -18.16 -11.24 1.96
C SER A 212 -19.68 -11.27 2.14
N ASN A 213 -20.21 -10.53 3.12
CA ASN A 213 -21.64 -10.45 3.37
C ASN A 213 -22.35 -9.68 2.25
N PRO A 214 -23.52 -10.17 1.80
CA PRO A 214 -24.25 -9.50 0.73
C PRO A 214 -24.85 -8.17 1.21
N ARG A 215 -24.16 -7.06 0.94
CA ARG A 215 -24.63 -5.68 1.18
C ARG A 215 -24.60 -4.89 -0.12
N ASP A 216 -25.53 -3.97 -0.30
CA ASP A 216 -25.51 -2.98 -1.39
C ASP A 216 -24.63 -1.81 -0.94
N LEU A 217 -23.38 -1.82 -1.37
CA LEU A 217 -22.37 -0.81 -0.97
C LEU A 217 -22.76 0.60 -1.46
N THR A 218 -23.42 0.69 -2.60
CA THR A 218 -23.83 2.00 -3.16
C THR A 218 -24.85 2.70 -2.26
N LYS A 219 -25.73 1.93 -1.60
CA LYS A 219 -26.71 2.51 -0.67
C LYS A 219 -26.08 3.05 0.63
N ILE A 220 -24.99 2.45 1.07
CA ILE A 220 -24.24 2.95 2.24
C ILE A 220 -23.83 4.40 2.01
N PHE A 221 -23.25 4.70 0.87
CA PHE A 221 -22.78 6.05 0.53
C PHE A 221 -23.90 7.07 0.29
N GLN A 222 -25.17 6.64 0.20
CA GLN A 222 -26.32 7.52 0.02
C GLN A 222 -26.89 8.04 1.35
N THR A 223 -26.50 7.47 2.49
CA THR A 223 -26.98 7.88 3.81
C THR A 223 -26.50 9.29 4.16
N ALA A 224 -27.18 9.93 5.12
CA ALA A 224 -26.87 11.30 5.53
C ALA A 224 -25.46 11.44 6.14
N GLU A 225 -24.97 10.41 6.79
CA GLU A 225 -23.66 10.32 7.41
C GLU A 225 -22.52 10.56 6.41
N TYR A 226 -22.71 10.11 5.16
CA TYR A 226 -21.73 10.25 4.08
C TYR A 226 -21.86 11.55 3.26
N ALA A 227 -22.59 12.56 3.75
CA ALA A 227 -22.76 13.81 3.03
C ALA A 227 -21.42 14.50 2.71
N SER A 228 -20.52 14.59 3.71
CA SER A 228 -19.17 15.15 3.53
C SER A 228 -18.32 14.33 2.57
N TRP A 229 -18.40 13.00 2.62
CA TRP A 229 -17.73 12.10 1.70
C TRP A 229 -18.19 12.30 0.25
N ARG A 230 -19.50 12.41 0.02
CA ARG A 230 -20.02 12.71 -1.33
C ARG A 230 -19.55 14.07 -1.82
N SER A 231 -19.57 15.11 -0.98
CA SER A 231 -19.07 16.43 -1.33
C SER A 231 -17.59 16.41 -1.73
N LEU A 232 -16.77 15.65 -1.02
CA LEU A 232 -15.36 15.45 -1.40
C LEU A 232 -15.25 14.79 -2.76
N ARG A 233 -16.00 13.72 -3.01
CA ARG A 233 -15.98 12.99 -4.29
C ARG A 233 -16.49 13.81 -5.47
N ASP A 234 -17.39 14.76 -5.25
CA ASP A 234 -17.90 15.66 -6.27
C ASP A 234 -16.91 16.82 -6.59
N SER A 235 -15.84 16.99 -5.78
CA SER A 235 -14.81 18.00 -6.02
C SER A 235 -13.88 17.61 -7.18
N GLU A 236 -13.35 18.62 -7.89
CA GLU A 236 -12.39 18.38 -8.97
C GLU A 236 -11.04 17.84 -8.47
N ASP A 237 -10.61 18.27 -7.30
CA ASP A 237 -9.32 17.87 -6.73
C ASP A 237 -9.31 16.40 -6.28
N ALA A 238 -10.47 15.82 -5.98
CA ALA A 238 -10.57 14.41 -5.60
C ALA A 238 -10.04 13.43 -6.67
N ARG A 239 -9.88 13.88 -7.93
CA ARG A 239 -9.23 13.07 -8.99
C ARG A 239 -7.77 12.76 -8.68
N TYR A 240 -7.11 13.57 -7.85
CA TYR A 240 -5.72 13.39 -7.45
C TYR A 240 -5.55 12.46 -6.24
N VAL A 241 -6.61 11.84 -5.75
CA VAL A 241 -6.57 10.90 -4.63
C VAL A 241 -6.98 9.51 -5.11
N GLY A 242 -6.19 8.51 -4.76
CA GLY A 242 -6.52 7.10 -4.95
C GLY A 242 -6.51 6.36 -3.60
N LEU A 243 -7.52 5.55 -3.33
CA LEU A 243 -7.63 4.76 -2.12
C LEU A 243 -7.62 3.27 -2.45
N ALA A 244 -6.53 2.59 -2.09
CA ALA A 244 -6.37 1.15 -2.30
C ALA A 244 -6.93 0.34 -1.12
N MET A 245 -7.38 -0.87 -1.37
CA MET A 245 -7.86 -1.82 -0.36
C MET A 245 -7.95 -3.22 -0.97
N PRO A 246 -8.01 -4.29 -0.18
CA PRO A 246 -7.64 -4.44 1.21
C PRO A 246 -6.11 -4.45 1.39
N ARG A 247 -5.64 -4.65 2.62
CA ARG A 247 -4.21 -4.86 2.90
C ARG A 247 -3.74 -6.18 2.30
N PHE A 248 -2.42 -6.29 2.08
CA PHE A 248 -1.77 -7.53 1.64
C PHE A 248 -0.84 -8.08 2.71
N LEU A 249 -0.57 -9.38 2.67
CA LEU A 249 0.27 -10.07 3.65
C LEU A 249 1.71 -9.56 3.58
N SER A 250 2.25 -9.15 4.72
CA SER A 250 3.58 -8.53 4.79
C SER A 250 4.71 -9.54 4.71
N ARG A 251 4.51 -10.72 5.31
CA ARG A 251 5.47 -11.82 5.39
C ARG A 251 4.78 -13.15 5.69
N LEU A 252 5.52 -14.22 5.51
CA LEU A 252 5.15 -15.52 6.06
C LEU A 252 5.30 -15.50 7.59
N PRO A 253 4.49 -16.27 8.33
CA PRO A 253 4.74 -16.55 9.73
C PRO A 253 6.12 -17.19 9.92
N TYR A 254 6.77 -16.87 11.04
CA TYR A 254 8.01 -17.54 11.40
C TYR A 254 7.75 -18.97 11.85
N GLY A 255 8.59 -19.92 11.41
CA GLY A 255 8.48 -21.32 11.76
C GLY A 255 9.30 -22.21 10.85
N ALA A 256 9.59 -23.42 11.28
CA ALA A 256 10.46 -24.36 10.57
C ALA A 256 10.02 -24.68 9.13
N LYS A 257 8.70 -24.61 8.85
CA LYS A 257 8.13 -24.89 7.52
C LYS A 257 7.94 -23.66 6.64
N THR A 258 8.08 -22.45 7.18
CA THR A 258 7.76 -21.20 6.50
C THR A 258 8.96 -20.29 6.43
N ALA A 259 9.33 -19.65 7.54
CA ALA A 259 10.45 -18.74 7.67
C ALA A 259 11.26 -19.16 8.92
N PRO A 260 12.17 -20.15 8.82
CA PRO A 260 12.92 -20.64 9.97
C PRO A 260 13.89 -19.57 10.48
N LEU A 261 14.08 -19.53 11.79
CA LEU A 261 15.10 -18.73 12.46
C LEU A 261 16.30 -19.62 12.81
N GLU A 262 17.49 -19.05 12.72
CA GLU A 262 18.74 -19.78 13.05
C GLU A 262 19.05 -19.75 14.56
N GLU A 263 18.50 -18.77 15.31
CA GLU A 263 18.83 -18.52 16.70
C GLU A 263 18.20 -19.51 17.66
N PHE A 264 16.98 -19.95 17.41
CA PHE A 264 16.24 -20.95 18.19
C PHE A 264 15.00 -21.46 17.46
N ASP A 265 14.45 -22.60 17.89
CA ASP A 265 13.25 -23.20 17.34
C ASP A 265 12.01 -22.37 17.72
N PHE A 266 11.73 -21.35 16.91
CA PHE A 266 10.56 -20.48 17.07
C PHE A 266 9.45 -20.87 16.12
N GLU A 267 8.26 -21.05 16.65
CA GLU A 267 7.02 -21.20 15.88
C GLU A 267 6.08 -20.05 16.22
N GLU A 268 5.74 -19.26 15.23
CA GLU A 268 4.74 -18.22 15.37
C GLU A 268 3.36 -18.84 15.48
N ASP A 269 2.58 -18.43 16.48
CA ASP A 269 1.24 -18.92 16.73
C ASP A 269 0.26 -18.38 15.67
N THR A 270 0.21 -19.04 14.52
CA THR A 270 -0.71 -18.73 13.42
C THR A 270 -1.48 -19.98 13.00
N GLU A 271 -2.78 -19.98 13.25
CA GLU A 271 -3.65 -21.12 12.94
C GLU A 271 -4.26 -21.06 11.53
N GLY A 272 -3.73 -20.24 10.62
CA GLY A 272 -4.27 -20.10 9.28
C GLY A 272 -5.63 -19.39 9.20
N ALA A 273 -6.59 -19.81 10.00
CA ALA A 273 -7.94 -19.25 10.06
C ALA A 273 -7.97 -17.88 10.75
N ASP A 274 -7.16 -17.67 11.79
CA ASP A 274 -7.15 -16.41 12.54
C ASP A 274 -6.44 -15.30 11.75
N HIS A 275 -7.24 -14.41 11.21
CA HIS A 275 -6.79 -13.29 10.41
C HIS A 275 -5.97 -12.27 11.20
N ASN A 276 -6.26 -12.12 12.50
CA ASN A 276 -5.64 -11.12 13.37
C ASN A 276 -4.21 -11.50 13.79
N LYS A 277 -3.83 -12.75 13.63
CA LYS A 277 -2.47 -13.22 13.93
C LYS A 277 -1.46 -12.94 12.82
N TYR A 278 -1.90 -12.44 11.66
CA TYR A 278 -1.03 -12.08 10.54
C TYR A 278 -0.68 -10.58 10.53
N THR A 279 0.46 -10.27 9.96
CA THR A 279 0.89 -8.87 9.73
C THR A 279 0.54 -8.44 8.32
N TRP A 280 -0.15 -7.33 8.20
CA TRP A 280 -0.68 -6.81 6.94
C TRP A 280 -0.06 -5.47 6.58
N SER A 281 0.33 -5.29 5.32
CA SER A 281 0.85 -4.04 4.76
C SER A 281 -0.21 -3.28 3.97
N ASN A 282 -0.04 -1.97 3.90
CA ASN A 282 -0.92 -1.06 3.18
C ASN A 282 -0.83 -1.31 1.66
N ALA A 283 -1.98 -1.50 1.01
CA ALA A 283 -2.06 -1.75 -0.43
C ALA A 283 -1.55 -0.58 -1.31
N ALA A 284 -1.43 0.63 -0.75
CA ALA A 284 -0.82 1.76 -1.45
C ALA A 284 0.63 1.49 -1.85
N TYR A 285 1.39 0.73 -1.06
CA TYR A 285 2.74 0.30 -1.42
C TYR A 285 2.75 -0.60 -2.65
N ALA A 286 1.82 -1.54 -2.74
CA ALA A 286 1.68 -2.41 -3.90
C ALA A 286 1.32 -1.62 -5.18
N MET A 287 0.41 -0.64 -5.09
CA MET A 287 0.14 0.28 -6.19
C MET A 287 1.39 1.12 -6.53
N GLY A 288 2.16 1.53 -5.53
CA GLY A 288 3.44 2.23 -5.71
C GLY A 288 4.44 1.42 -6.54
N VAL A 289 4.55 0.11 -6.30
CA VAL A 289 5.38 -0.82 -7.11
C VAL A 289 4.90 -0.83 -8.57
N ASN A 290 3.59 -0.91 -8.81
CA ASN A 290 3.07 -0.89 -10.19
C ASN A 290 3.37 0.44 -10.91
N ILE A 291 3.26 1.57 -10.20
CA ILE A 291 3.58 2.90 -10.74
C ILE A 291 5.06 3.01 -11.09
N THR A 292 5.96 2.61 -10.18
CA THR A 292 7.42 2.67 -10.40
C THR A 292 7.87 1.73 -11.50
N ARG A 293 7.33 0.50 -11.54
CA ARG A 293 7.60 -0.48 -12.60
C ARG A 293 7.15 0.02 -13.97
N ALA A 294 5.94 0.57 -14.07
CA ALA A 294 5.43 1.13 -15.32
C ALA A 294 6.30 2.28 -15.82
N PHE A 295 6.72 3.17 -14.91
CA PHE A 295 7.63 4.27 -15.25
C PHE A 295 9.00 3.76 -15.73
N LYS A 296 9.58 2.77 -15.07
CA LYS A 296 10.87 2.20 -15.44
C LYS A 296 10.88 1.58 -16.83
N ILE A 297 9.81 0.84 -17.18
CA ILE A 297 9.72 0.12 -18.46
C ILE A 297 9.34 1.04 -19.62
N TYR A 298 8.39 1.95 -19.39
CA TYR A 298 7.77 2.74 -20.45
C TYR A 298 8.08 4.23 -20.40
N GLY A 299 8.61 4.75 -19.28
CA GLY A 299 8.77 6.19 -19.03
C GLY A 299 7.49 6.92 -18.60
N TRP A 300 6.36 6.22 -18.55
CA TRP A 300 5.04 6.72 -18.20
C TRP A 300 4.31 5.73 -17.29
N CYS A 301 3.41 6.26 -16.42
CA CYS A 301 2.65 5.44 -15.48
C CYS A 301 1.25 5.10 -16.02
N ALA A 302 1.12 4.83 -17.33
CA ALA A 302 -0.16 4.48 -17.95
C ALA A 302 -0.56 3.01 -17.73
N ARG A 303 0.41 2.09 -17.63
CA ARG A 303 0.18 0.64 -17.45
C ARG A 303 0.35 0.24 -15.99
N ILE A 304 -0.67 0.46 -15.17
CA ILE A 304 -0.64 0.19 -13.72
C ILE A 304 -1.84 -0.64 -13.24
N ARG A 305 -2.67 -1.14 -14.16
CA ARG A 305 -3.89 -1.90 -13.87
C ARG A 305 -4.11 -3.02 -14.88
N GLY A 306 -4.95 -4.00 -14.50
CA GLY A 306 -5.23 -5.18 -15.32
C GLY A 306 -4.09 -6.20 -15.29
N THR A 307 -4.40 -7.45 -15.58
CA THR A 307 -3.46 -8.57 -15.51
C THR A 307 -2.30 -8.40 -16.51
N GLU A 308 -2.60 -8.06 -17.74
CA GLU A 308 -1.61 -7.93 -18.81
C GLU A 308 -1.04 -6.52 -18.97
N SER A 309 -1.63 -5.55 -18.25
CA SER A 309 -1.30 -4.12 -18.38
C SER A 309 -0.63 -3.53 -17.13
N GLY A 310 0.10 -4.35 -16.38
CA GLY A 310 0.96 -3.90 -15.28
C GLY A 310 0.26 -3.72 -13.93
N GLY A 311 -0.98 -4.17 -13.78
CA GLY A 311 -1.71 -4.15 -12.50
C GLY A 311 -1.38 -5.31 -11.57
N MET A 312 -0.59 -6.28 -12.02
CA MET A 312 -0.21 -7.46 -11.26
C MET A 312 0.83 -7.13 -10.17
N VAL A 313 0.62 -7.64 -8.98
CA VAL A 313 1.53 -7.60 -7.83
C VAL A 313 1.93 -9.04 -7.56
N GLU A 314 3.15 -9.39 -7.94
CA GLU A 314 3.69 -10.75 -7.91
C GLU A 314 4.54 -11.00 -6.66
N GLY A 315 4.78 -12.29 -6.34
CA GLY A 315 5.67 -12.67 -5.24
C GLY A 315 5.12 -12.31 -3.86
N LEU A 316 3.80 -12.29 -3.70
CA LEU A 316 3.20 -12.08 -2.39
C LEU A 316 3.41 -13.31 -1.50
N PRO A 317 3.61 -13.14 -0.19
CA PRO A 317 3.75 -14.25 0.73
C PRO A 317 2.51 -15.15 0.70
N VAL A 318 2.72 -16.46 0.50
CA VAL A 318 1.65 -17.47 0.48
C VAL A 318 1.87 -18.45 1.62
N HIS A 319 1.03 -18.38 2.63
CA HIS A 319 1.06 -19.31 3.76
C HIS A 319 0.08 -20.45 3.52
N THR A 320 0.59 -21.69 3.53
CA THR A 320 -0.21 -22.91 3.46
C THR A 320 -0.26 -23.56 4.83
N PHE A 321 -1.43 -24.03 5.24
CA PHE A 321 -1.65 -24.63 6.54
C PHE A 321 -2.55 -25.87 6.42
N PRO A 322 -2.40 -26.86 7.32
CA PRO A 322 -3.26 -28.03 7.34
C PRO A 322 -4.68 -27.65 7.78
N THR A 323 -5.67 -28.28 7.19
CA THR A 323 -7.08 -28.17 7.59
C THR A 323 -7.48 -29.33 8.46
N ASP A 324 -8.55 -29.19 9.25
CA ASP A 324 -9.09 -30.20 10.13
C ASP A 324 -9.53 -31.49 9.37
N ASP A 325 -9.86 -31.35 8.10
CA ASP A 325 -10.22 -32.44 7.19
C ASP A 325 -8.99 -33.21 6.66
N GLY A 326 -7.77 -32.89 7.09
CA GLY A 326 -6.52 -33.48 6.62
C GLY A 326 -6.05 -33.00 5.25
N GLY A 327 -6.66 -31.94 4.72
CA GLY A 327 -6.22 -31.22 3.52
C GLY A 327 -5.19 -30.15 3.82
N VAL A 328 -4.82 -29.40 2.79
CA VAL A 328 -3.99 -28.18 2.89
C VAL A 328 -4.76 -27.04 2.28
N ASP A 329 -4.91 -25.98 3.03
CA ASP A 329 -5.51 -24.73 2.53
C ASP A 329 -4.45 -23.62 2.45
N MET A 330 -4.77 -22.58 1.71
CA MET A 330 -3.88 -21.44 1.45
C MET A 330 -4.50 -20.17 2.01
N LYS A 331 -3.73 -19.48 2.86
CA LYS A 331 -4.10 -18.14 3.29
C LYS A 331 -4.10 -17.20 2.10
N CYS A 332 -5.22 -16.52 1.87
CA CYS A 332 -5.29 -15.48 0.85
C CYS A 332 -4.22 -14.40 1.14
N PRO A 333 -3.34 -14.07 0.18
CA PRO A 333 -2.32 -13.05 0.36
C PRO A 333 -2.90 -11.62 0.48
N THR A 334 -4.19 -11.44 0.25
CA THR A 334 -4.94 -10.23 0.63
C THR A 334 -5.89 -10.55 1.79
N GLU A 335 -6.29 -9.56 2.59
CA GLU A 335 -7.16 -9.76 3.76
C GLU A 335 -8.47 -10.47 3.41
N ILE A 336 -8.95 -10.27 2.19
CA ILE A 336 -10.14 -10.93 1.64
C ILE A 336 -9.98 -11.14 0.14
N ALA A 337 -10.52 -12.24 -0.35
CA ALA A 337 -10.68 -12.48 -1.79
C ALA A 337 -11.88 -11.66 -2.31
N ILE A 338 -11.62 -10.76 -3.26
CA ILE A 338 -12.63 -9.89 -3.86
C ILE A 338 -13.11 -10.51 -5.17
N THR A 339 -14.43 -10.64 -5.31
CA THR A 339 -15.06 -11.13 -6.55
C THR A 339 -15.18 -10.00 -7.57
N ASP A 340 -15.26 -10.33 -8.87
CA ASP A 340 -15.41 -9.35 -9.96
C ASP A 340 -16.58 -8.38 -9.74
N ARG A 341 -17.69 -8.89 -9.23
CA ARG A 341 -18.85 -8.04 -8.90
C ARG A 341 -18.53 -7.02 -7.82
N ARG A 342 -17.81 -7.46 -6.75
CA ARG A 342 -17.40 -6.58 -5.65
C ARG A 342 -16.33 -5.60 -6.10
N GLU A 343 -15.40 -6.04 -6.93
CA GLU A 343 -14.40 -5.17 -7.54
C GLU A 343 -15.07 -4.03 -8.31
N ALA A 344 -15.97 -4.34 -9.23
CA ALA A 344 -16.69 -3.35 -10.03
C ALA A 344 -17.52 -2.39 -9.15
N GLU A 345 -18.17 -2.90 -8.10
CA GLU A 345 -18.95 -2.08 -7.16
C GLU A 345 -18.04 -1.12 -6.35
N MET A 346 -16.88 -1.59 -5.90
CA MET A 346 -15.89 -0.77 -5.19
C MET A 346 -15.25 0.27 -6.12
N ALA A 347 -14.85 -0.13 -7.34
CA ALA A 347 -14.29 0.77 -8.34
C ALA A 347 -15.27 1.90 -8.69
N LYS A 348 -16.56 1.61 -8.86
CA LYS A 348 -17.60 2.62 -9.07
C LYS A 348 -17.71 3.61 -7.91
N ASN A 349 -17.40 3.18 -6.69
CA ASN A 349 -17.39 4.01 -5.51
C ASN A 349 -16.05 4.73 -5.25
N GLY A 350 -15.08 4.64 -6.17
CA GLY A 350 -13.83 5.41 -6.13
C GLY A 350 -12.70 4.72 -5.37
N PHE A 351 -12.76 3.39 -5.18
CA PHE A 351 -11.72 2.60 -4.56
C PHE A 351 -10.93 1.79 -5.58
N MET A 352 -9.74 1.37 -5.21
CA MET A 352 -8.87 0.51 -6.01
C MET A 352 -8.69 -0.84 -5.30
N PRO A 353 -9.55 -1.83 -5.61
CA PRO A 353 -9.44 -3.16 -5.03
C PRO A 353 -8.22 -3.92 -5.53
N LEU A 354 -7.46 -4.52 -4.60
CA LEU A 354 -6.43 -5.50 -4.87
C LEU A 354 -7.05 -6.89 -4.80
N SER A 355 -7.33 -7.48 -5.95
CA SER A 355 -8.03 -8.75 -6.08
C SER A 355 -7.06 -9.91 -6.25
N HIS A 356 -7.12 -10.90 -5.34
CA HIS A 356 -6.29 -12.10 -5.41
C HIS A 356 -6.85 -13.10 -6.41
N TYR A 357 -5.96 -13.71 -7.21
CA TYR A 357 -6.28 -14.85 -8.06
C TYR A 357 -6.13 -16.15 -7.26
N LYS A 358 -7.21 -16.94 -7.23
CA LYS A 358 -7.25 -18.16 -6.44
C LYS A 358 -6.11 -19.13 -6.80
N ASN A 359 -5.46 -19.68 -5.78
CA ASN A 359 -4.33 -20.61 -5.89
C ASN A 359 -3.09 -20.04 -6.59
N THR A 360 -2.82 -18.77 -6.42
CA THR A 360 -1.62 -18.09 -6.94
C THR A 360 -0.95 -17.24 -5.85
N ASP A 361 0.27 -16.82 -6.10
CA ASP A 361 1.06 -15.92 -5.26
C ASP A 361 0.97 -14.46 -5.70
N TYR A 362 0.00 -14.12 -6.54
CA TYR A 362 -0.19 -12.75 -7.02
C TYR A 362 -1.60 -12.24 -6.79
N ALA A 363 -1.71 -10.92 -6.73
CA ALA A 363 -2.96 -10.17 -6.73
C ALA A 363 -2.91 -9.07 -7.79
N VAL A 364 -4.05 -8.55 -8.20
CA VAL A 364 -4.15 -7.62 -9.33
C VAL A 364 -5.05 -6.44 -8.98
N PHE A 365 -4.59 -5.25 -9.32
CA PHE A 365 -5.45 -4.07 -9.43
C PHE A 365 -6.13 -4.10 -10.81
N MET A 366 -7.38 -4.52 -10.87
CA MET A 366 -8.14 -4.54 -12.13
C MET A 366 -8.47 -3.13 -12.60
N GLY A 367 -8.83 -2.24 -11.67
CA GLY A 367 -9.06 -0.83 -11.89
C GLY A 367 -8.04 0.05 -11.18
N ALA A 368 -7.81 1.26 -11.69
CA ALA A 368 -7.07 2.31 -11.02
C ALA A 368 -7.90 3.60 -11.03
N GLN A 369 -8.95 3.57 -10.23
CA GLN A 369 -9.93 4.63 -10.12
C GLN A 369 -9.48 5.67 -9.09
N SER A 370 -9.66 6.96 -9.41
CA SER A 370 -9.53 8.00 -8.39
C SER A 370 -10.77 8.06 -7.48
N LEU A 371 -10.65 8.77 -6.39
CA LEU A 371 -11.76 8.99 -5.45
C LEU A 371 -12.89 9.82 -6.07
N GLN A 372 -12.60 10.63 -7.10
CA GLN A 372 -13.56 11.50 -7.75
C GLN A 372 -14.74 10.73 -8.33
N LYS A 373 -15.94 11.23 -8.10
CA LYS A 373 -17.12 10.82 -8.82
C LYS A 373 -17.21 11.64 -10.11
N PRO A 374 -17.10 11.00 -11.30
CA PRO A 374 -17.20 11.72 -12.56
C PRO A 374 -18.54 12.45 -12.70
N ALA A 375 -18.49 13.66 -13.23
CA ALA A 375 -19.71 14.42 -13.55
C ALA A 375 -20.45 13.75 -14.70
N VAL A 376 -21.76 13.78 -14.63
CA VAL A 376 -22.65 13.30 -15.70
C VAL A 376 -23.18 14.52 -16.44
N TYR A 377 -22.98 14.56 -17.76
CA TYR A 377 -23.41 15.63 -18.63
C TYR A 377 -24.57 15.13 -19.54
N ASP A 378 -25.32 16.06 -20.09
CA ASP A 378 -26.35 15.73 -21.07
C ASP A 378 -25.74 15.14 -22.37
N ASP A 379 -24.53 15.52 -22.69
CA ASP A 379 -23.73 14.96 -23.78
C ASP A 379 -23.03 13.67 -23.34
N PRO A 380 -23.29 12.53 -24.01
CA PRO A 380 -22.63 11.24 -23.73
C PRO A 380 -21.10 11.30 -23.89
N ASP A 381 -20.59 12.05 -24.86
CA ASP A 381 -19.15 12.16 -25.11
C ASP A 381 -18.46 12.97 -24.00
N ALA A 382 -19.09 14.02 -23.50
CA ALA A 382 -18.62 14.79 -22.35
C ALA A 382 -18.61 13.93 -21.08
N THR A 383 -19.64 13.11 -20.87
CA THR A 383 -19.70 12.15 -19.74
C THR A 383 -18.61 11.08 -19.86
N ALA A 384 -18.36 10.54 -21.04
CA ALA A 384 -17.28 9.59 -21.28
C ALA A 384 -15.91 10.22 -20.99
N ASN A 385 -15.66 11.46 -21.41
CA ASN A 385 -14.44 12.19 -21.12
C ASN A 385 -14.25 12.43 -19.59
N ALA A 386 -15.33 12.78 -18.87
CA ALA A 386 -15.28 12.94 -17.42
C ALA A 386 -14.92 11.62 -16.71
N ASN A 387 -15.47 10.51 -17.15
CA ASN A 387 -15.16 9.17 -16.64
C ASN A 387 -13.67 8.82 -16.85
N LEU A 388 -13.12 9.13 -18.01
CA LEU A 388 -11.71 8.90 -18.31
C LEU A 388 -10.81 9.80 -17.48
N ALA A 389 -11.15 11.08 -17.33
CA ALA A 389 -10.39 12.06 -16.55
C ALA A 389 -10.30 11.70 -15.05
N ALA A 390 -11.23 10.90 -14.54
CA ALA A 390 -11.24 10.41 -13.17
C ALA A 390 -10.36 9.15 -12.95
N ARG A 391 -9.67 8.64 -13.98
CA ARG A 391 -8.84 7.45 -13.87
C ARG A 391 -7.36 7.80 -13.78
N LEU A 392 -6.67 7.19 -12.83
CA LEU A 392 -5.27 7.47 -12.52
C LEU A 392 -4.31 7.27 -13.70
N PRO A 393 -4.40 6.24 -14.56
CA PRO A 393 -3.49 6.08 -15.69
C PRO A 393 -3.44 7.29 -16.62
N TYR A 394 -4.60 7.87 -16.91
CA TYR A 394 -4.70 9.06 -17.75
C TYR A 394 -4.24 10.32 -17.02
N LEU A 395 -4.54 10.40 -15.71
CA LEU A 395 -4.11 11.50 -14.86
C LEU A 395 -2.59 11.54 -14.72
N PHE A 396 -1.93 10.41 -14.48
CA PHE A 396 -0.48 10.33 -14.39
C PHE A 396 0.21 10.84 -15.66
N ALA A 397 -0.30 10.46 -16.83
CA ALA A 397 0.24 10.93 -18.10
C ALA A 397 0.10 12.45 -18.22
N THR A 398 -1.09 13.01 -17.97
CA THR A 398 -1.34 14.45 -18.07
C THR A 398 -0.53 15.25 -17.05
N CYS A 399 -0.42 14.77 -15.82
CA CYS A 399 0.40 15.39 -14.77
C CYS A 399 1.88 15.47 -15.18
N ARG A 400 2.42 14.40 -15.75
CA ARG A 400 3.81 14.39 -16.18
C ARG A 400 4.06 15.33 -17.35
N PHE A 401 3.14 15.43 -18.29
CA PHE A 401 3.22 16.47 -19.33
C PHE A 401 3.20 17.88 -18.74
N ALA A 402 2.37 18.14 -17.73
CA ALA A 402 2.34 19.44 -17.05
C ALA A 402 3.71 19.77 -16.40
N HIS A 403 4.37 18.81 -15.78
CA HIS A 403 5.72 18.98 -15.21
C HIS A 403 6.74 19.38 -16.28
N TYR A 404 6.82 18.63 -17.39
CA TYR A 404 7.75 18.93 -18.49
C TYR A 404 7.47 20.30 -19.11
N LEU A 405 6.21 20.60 -19.39
CA LEU A 405 5.82 21.85 -20.02
C LEU A 405 6.15 23.06 -19.17
N LYS A 406 5.93 22.98 -17.84
CA LYS A 406 6.29 24.06 -16.92
C LYS A 406 7.81 24.33 -16.96
N CYS A 407 8.63 23.29 -16.91
CA CYS A 407 10.08 23.42 -16.97
C CYS A 407 10.53 24.01 -18.32
N MET A 408 10.02 23.46 -19.43
CA MET A 408 10.37 23.89 -20.78
C MET A 408 9.99 25.36 -21.06
N VAL A 409 8.79 25.78 -20.65
CA VAL A 409 8.34 27.17 -20.83
C VAL A 409 9.16 28.09 -19.98
N ARG A 410 9.44 27.75 -18.72
CA ARG A 410 10.31 28.54 -17.83
C ARG A 410 11.69 28.77 -18.40
N ASP A 411 12.31 27.75 -19.01
CA ASP A 411 13.65 27.85 -19.60
C ASP A 411 13.68 28.72 -20.86
N LYS A 412 12.51 29.01 -21.44
CA LYS A 412 12.36 29.89 -22.60
C LYS A 412 12.01 31.36 -22.27
N ILE A 413 11.80 31.67 -21.00
CA ILE A 413 11.55 33.04 -20.56
C ILE A 413 12.77 33.91 -20.93
N GLY A 414 12.53 35.08 -21.55
CA GLY A 414 13.56 35.98 -22.02
C GLY A 414 14.12 35.67 -23.42
N SER A 415 13.66 34.59 -24.08
CA SER A 415 13.99 34.35 -25.49
C SER A 415 13.13 35.25 -26.40
N PHE A 416 13.70 35.69 -27.54
CA PHE A 416 12.99 36.50 -28.55
C PHE A 416 12.08 35.62 -29.44
N LYS A 417 11.19 34.82 -28.85
CA LYS A 417 10.22 33.99 -29.57
C LYS A 417 8.88 34.68 -29.66
N GLU A 418 8.33 34.75 -30.86
CA GLU A 418 6.97 35.16 -31.07
C GLU A 418 5.95 34.05 -30.68
N ARG A 419 4.69 34.41 -30.56
CA ARG A 419 3.61 33.51 -30.20
C ARG A 419 3.57 32.25 -31.10
N GLU A 420 3.70 32.46 -32.40
CA GLU A 420 3.63 31.40 -33.40
C GLU A 420 4.81 30.42 -33.31
N ASP A 421 6.00 30.95 -33.08
CA ASP A 421 7.19 30.12 -32.87
C ASP A 421 7.06 29.24 -31.62
N MET A 422 6.51 29.80 -30.54
CA MET A 422 6.26 29.08 -29.30
C MET A 422 5.23 27.97 -29.50
N GLU A 423 4.13 28.26 -30.18
CA GLU A 423 3.08 27.29 -30.49
C GLU A 423 3.62 26.16 -31.36
N GLN A 424 4.35 26.45 -32.42
CA GLN A 424 4.96 25.44 -33.30
C GLN A 424 5.98 24.57 -32.54
N TRP A 425 6.81 25.20 -31.71
CA TRP A 425 7.81 24.48 -30.92
C TRP A 425 7.18 23.51 -29.92
N LEU A 426 6.15 23.95 -29.19
CA LEU A 426 5.41 23.08 -28.25
C LEU A 426 4.66 21.95 -28.96
N ASN A 427 4.00 22.25 -30.10
CA ASN A 427 3.32 21.22 -30.89
C ASN A 427 4.31 20.19 -31.45
N LYS A 428 5.47 20.63 -31.94
CA LYS A 428 6.52 19.71 -32.42
C LYS A 428 7.05 18.82 -31.31
N TRP A 429 7.22 19.35 -30.09
CA TRP A 429 7.66 18.56 -28.95
C TRP A 429 6.62 17.52 -28.53
N ILE A 430 5.36 17.93 -28.34
CA ILE A 430 4.33 17.04 -27.82
C ILE A 430 3.92 15.96 -28.83
N SER A 431 4.00 16.24 -30.13
CA SER A 431 3.69 15.25 -31.18
C SER A 431 4.64 14.05 -31.17
N GLN A 432 5.83 14.19 -30.56
CA GLN A 432 6.78 13.07 -30.39
C GLN A 432 6.24 11.96 -29.47
N TYR A 433 5.25 12.27 -28.65
CA TYR A 433 4.61 11.34 -27.70
C TYR A 433 3.26 10.82 -28.20
N CYS A 434 2.95 11.09 -29.45
CA CYS A 434 1.73 10.59 -30.09
C CYS A 434 2.03 9.39 -30.98
N CYS A 435 1.16 8.39 -30.96
CA CYS A 435 1.21 7.28 -31.90
C CYS A 435 -0.19 6.90 -32.40
N ASP A 436 -0.26 6.08 -33.47
CA ASP A 436 -1.53 5.61 -34.00
C ASP A 436 -2.25 4.69 -32.98
N SER A 437 -3.56 4.84 -32.88
CA SER A 437 -4.43 4.00 -32.04
C SER A 437 -4.38 2.50 -32.40
N LYS A 438 -3.92 2.15 -33.59
CA LYS A 438 -3.70 0.78 -34.04
C LYS A 438 -2.33 0.20 -33.67
N SER A 439 -1.43 0.99 -33.08
CA SER A 439 -0.12 0.53 -32.63
C SER A 439 -0.25 -0.56 -31.57
N ALA A 440 0.82 -1.37 -31.43
CA ALA A 440 0.90 -2.38 -30.37
C ALA A 440 0.81 -1.75 -28.97
N GLU A 441 0.35 -2.51 -28.00
CA GLU A 441 0.14 -2.07 -26.60
C GLU A 441 1.40 -1.45 -25.97
N ASP A 442 2.58 -2.04 -26.19
CA ASP A 442 3.85 -1.54 -25.67
C ASP A 442 4.27 -0.21 -26.31
N VAL A 443 3.91 -0.01 -27.58
CA VAL A 443 4.15 1.27 -28.27
C VAL A 443 3.25 2.34 -27.68
N LYS A 444 1.96 2.04 -27.44
CA LYS A 444 1.02 2.96 -26.80
C LYS A 444 1.45 3.29 -25.36
N ALA A 445 2.06 2.35 -24.66
CA ALA A 445 2.56 2.60 -23.31
C ALA A 445 3.74 3.59 -23.30
N ARG A 446 4.59 3.58 -24.32
CA ARG A 446 5.74 4.49 -24.50
C ARG A 446 5.34 5.83 -25.11
N TYR A 447 4.29 5.85 -25.93
CA TYR A 447 3.70 7.02 -26.57
C TYR A 447 2.24 7.17 -26.11
N PRO A 448 2.01 7.74 -24.91
CA PRO A 448 0.72 7.62 -24.23
C PRO A 448 -0.41 8.41 -24.89
N LEU A 449 -0.13 9.25 -25.88
CA LEU A 449 -1.09 10.11 -26.52
C LEU A 449 -1.51 9.57 -27.90
N ALA A 450 -2.82 9.53 -28.16
CA ALA A 450 -3.37 9.31 -29.47
C ALA A 450 -3.36 10.62 -30.30
N GLU A 451 -3.57 11.75 -29.63
CA GLU A 451 -3.58 13.07 -30.23
C GLU A 451 -3.22 14.14 -29.20
N ALA A 452 -2.50 15.15 -29.63
CA ALA A 452 -2.19 16.32 -28.80
C ALA A 452 -2.15 17.56 -29.64
N LYS A 453 -2.62 18.68 -29.06
CA LYS A 453 -2.57 20.00 -29.66
C LYS A 453 -2.30 21.04 -28.57
N VAL A 454 -1.46 21.99 -28.91
CA VAL A 454 -1.17 23.16 -28.08
C VAL A 454 -1.63 24.41 -28.79
N GLU A 455 -2.38 25.26 -28.11
CA GLU A 455 -2.76 26.59 -28.57
C GLU A 455 -2.16 27.63 -27.63
N VAL A 456 -1.45 28.58 -28.19
CA VAL A 456 -0.86 29.70 -27.43
C VAL A 456 -1.63 30.98 -27.72
N LYS A 457 -2.07 31.68 -26.67
CA LYS A 457 -2.80 32.95 -26.77
C LYS A 457 -2.07 34.04 -25.98
N GLU A 458 -2.01 35.22 -26.55
CA GLU A 458 -1.50 36.40 -25.85
C GLU A 458 -2.52 36.87 -24.80
N ILE A 459 -2.03 37.29 -23.65
CA ILE A 459 -2.86 37.85 -22.59
C ILE A 459 -3.15 39.31 -22.92
N ALA A 460 -4.41 39.64 -23.16
CA ALA A 460 -4.83 40.99 -23.49
C ALA A 460 -4.38 41.99 -22.40
N GLY A 461 -3.72 43.06 -22.84
CA GLY A 461 -3.21 44.11 -21.95
C GLY A 461 -1.81 43.86 -21.35
N ASN A 462 -1.20 42.71 -21.58
CA ASN A 462 0.14 42.38 -21.08
C ASN A 462 1.03 41.88 -22.23
N PRO A 463 1.67 42.78 -23.01
CA PRO A 463 2.53 42.37 -24.11
C PRO A 463 3.67 41.46 -23.66
N GLY A 464 3.88 40.35 -24.40
CA GLY A 464 4.90 39.33 -24.07
C GLY A 464 4.48 38.31 -23.02
N TYR A 465 3.25 38.39 -22.52
CA TYR A 465 2.68 37.34 -21.65
C TYR A 465 1.74 36.44 -22.45
N TYR A 466 2.02 35.16 -22.41
CA TYR A 466 1.25 34.16 -23.14
C TYR A 466 0.59 33.17 -22.18
N THR A 467 -0.60 32.73 -22.53
CA THR A 467 -1.26 31.55 -21.91
C THR A 467 -1.32 30.41 -22.93
N SER A 468 -1.07 29.20 -22.51
CA SER A 468 -1.13 28.05 -23.39
C SER A 468 -2.22 27.06 -22.92
N LYS A 469 -3.01 26.57 -23.87
CA LYS A 469 -4.01 25.52 -23.66
C LYS A 469 -3.52 24.23 -24.30
N PHE A 470 -3.52 23.14 -23.55
CA PHE A 470 -3.10 21.83 -24.01
C PHE A 470 -4.32 20.94 -24.13
N PHE A 471 -4.51 20.37 -25.32
CA PHE A 471 -5.50 19.34 -25.59
C PHE A 471 -4.75 18.02 -25.69
N LEU A 472 -4.98 17.13 -24.74
CA LEU A 472 -4.33 15.84 -24.64
C LEU A 472 -5.38 14.73 -24.71
N ARG A 473 -5.26 13.85 -25.68
CA ARG A 473 -6.10 12.66 -25.80
C ARG A 473 -5.24 11.41 -25.63
N PRO A 474 -5.23 10.80 -24.42
CA PRO A 474 -4.54 9.55 -24.18
C PRO A 474 -5.13 8.40 -25.00
N HIS A 475 -4.37 7.31 -25.16
CA HIS A 475 -4.91 6.05 -25.68
C HIS A 475 -5.87 5.44 -24.68
N TYR A 476 -7.06 5.04 -25.15
CA TYR A 476 -8.05 4.39 -24.31
C TYR A 476 -7.65 2.95 -24.02
N GLN A 477 -7.80 2.54 -22.77
CA GLN A 477 -7.66 1.16 -22.32
C GLN A 477 -9.05 0.51 -22.29
N LEU A 478 -9.09 -0.82 -22.40
CA LEU A 478 -10.33 -1.56 -22.23
C LEU A 478 -10.83 -1.42 -20.79
N GLU A 479 -12.04 -0.86 -20.62
CA GLU A 479 -12.63 -0.58 -19.33
C GLU A 479 -13.59 -1.68 -18.86
N GLY A 480 -14.18 -2.41 -19.80
CA GLY A 480 -15.09 -3.51 -19.53
C GLY A 480 -15.60 -4.13 -20.81
N LEU A 481 -15.89 -5.41 -20.76
CA LEU A 481 -16.50 -6.15 -21.87
C LEU A 481 -17.66 -6.99 -21.32
N THR A 482 -18.87 -6.71 -21.79
CA THR A 482 -20.02 -7.56 -21.48
C THR A 482 -20.16 -8.62 -22.57
N VAL A 483 -19.97 -9.87 -22.21
CA VAL A 483 -20.13 -11.00 -23.13
C VAL A 483 -21.48 -11.65 -22.90
N SER A 484 -22.36 -11.63 -23.93
CA SER A 484 -23.59 -12.39 -23.92
C SER A 484 -23.47 -13.59 -24.87
N LEU A 485 -23.51 -14.79 -24.31
CA LEU A 485 -23.48 -16.03 -25.05
C LEU A 485 -24.92 -16.47 -25.34
N ARG A 486 -25.30 -16.55 -26.64
CA ARG A 486 -26.54 -17.12 -27.05
C ARG A 486 -26.30 -18.50 -27.68
N LEU A 487 -26.55 -19.56 -26.91
CA LEU A 487 -26.56 -20.93 -27.42
C LEU A 487 -27.86 -21.19 -28.16
N VAL A 488 -27.79 -21.42 -29.46
CA VAL A 488 -28.92 -21.90 -30.27
C VAL A 488 -28.67 -23.38 -30.54
N SER A 489 -29.36 -24.23 -29.76
CA SER A 489 -29.42 -25.67 -30.03
C SER A 489 -30.50 -25.91 -31.11
N ARG A 490 -30.10 -26.35 -32.32
CA ARG A 490 -31.04 -26.91 -33.28
C ARG A 490 -31.25 -28.37 -32.92
N LEU A 491 -32.44 -28.71 -32.49
CA LEU A 491 -32.85 -30.12 -32.38
C LEU A 491 -32.82 -30.72 -33.79
N PRO A 492 -32.22 -31.90 -34.01
CA PRO A 492 -32.33 -32.58 -35.30
C PRO A 492 -33.80 -32.89 -35.58
N SER A 493 -34.30 -32.35 -36.64
CA SER A 493 -35.64 -32.72 -37.15
C SER A 493 -35.60 -34.19 -37.52
N GLY A 494 -36.28 -35.05 -36.76
CA GLY A 494 -36.50 -36.42 -37.13
C GLY A 494 -37.17 -36.46 -38.53
N LYS A 495 -36.51 -37.10 -39.50
CA LYS A 495 -37.16 -37.49 -40.75
C LYS A 495 -38.13 -38.62 -40.38
N THR A 496 -39.39 -38.35 -40.52
CA THR A 496 -40.42 -39.36 -40.74
C THR A 496 -40.23 -39.96 -42.09
#